data_8791eabf7ea7b61911c2600eca513a16
#
_entry.id   8791eabf7ea7b61911c2600eca513a16
#
_cell.length_a   1.000
_cell.length_b   1.000
_cell.length_c   1.000
_cell.angle_alpha   90.00
_cell.angle_beta   90.00
_cell.angle_gamma   90.00
#
_symmetry.space_group_name_H-M   'P 1'
#
loop_
_entity.id
_entity.type
_entity.pdbx_description
1 polymer ?
#
loop_
_entity_poly.entity_id
_entity_poly.type
_entity_poly.pdbx_seq_one_letter_code
_entity_poly.pdbx_strand_id
1 'polypeptide(L)'
;MKSGATESSFNYLSQYYEFPEDVEVSHLPEELKKSNKTYKILWAHHAYDQPVFLNFNHETVDHIVTPSHWAKEQLIKFHHIPKDKIAVISNGVNDIFTYFENKTKTFIHTSIPYKGLELMPDIIRRIHTKHPDAKFKIFSSMSLYGPLNDTYIELYEELKKLPNVEYSAAVDQEELVEHYQDAAFFIHPNIWEETFCVSMAEAMKCG
;
A
#
# COMPACT_ATOMS: atom_id res chain seq x y z
N MET A 1 13.85 -7.22 5.11
CA MET A 1 13.51 -7.71 3.74
C MET A 1 12.45 -6.77 3.19
N LYS A 2 12.71 -6.14 2.05
CA LYS A 2 11.73 -5.22 1.41
C LYS A 2 10.60 -6.08 0.88
N SER A 3 9.39 -5.93 1.40
CA SER A 3 8.21 -6.67 0.99
C SER A 3 7.08 -5.71 0.64
N GLY A 4 6.24 -6.09 -0.30
CA GLY A 4 5.01 -5.35 -0.60
C GLY A 4 4.01 -5.43 0.57
N ALA A 5 2.99 -4.56 0.57
CA ALA A 5 2.00 -4.49 1.65
C ALA A 5 1.28 -5.84 1.88
N THR A 6 1.02 -6.58 0.81
CA THR A 6 0.34 -7.88 0.87
C THR A 6 1.19 -8.94 1.55
N GLU A 7 2.46 -9.09 1.14
CA GLU A 7 3.39 -10.05 1.75
C GLU A 7 3.68 -9.70 3.20
N SER A 8 3.83 -8.41 3.51
CA SER A 8 4.05 -7.95 4.88
C SER A 8 2.86 -8.30 5.77
N SER A 9 1.63 -8.05 5.32
CA SER A 9 0.41 -8.37 6.07
C SER A 9 0.24 -9.87 6.29
N PHE A 10 0.53 -10.70 5.26
CA PHE A 10 0.43 -12.16 5.38
C PHE A 10 1.48 -12.72 6.32
N ASN A 11 2.74 -12.29 6.19
CA ASN A 11 3.83 -12.71 7.05
C ASN A 11 3.59 -12.30 8.51
N TYR A 12 3.04 -11.10 8.73
CA TYR A 12 2.68 -10.64 10.07
C TYR A 12 1.57 -11.50 10.67
N LEU A 13 0.53 -11.79 9.92
CA LEU A 13 -0.59 -12.62 10.38
C LEU A 13 -0.13 -14.04 10.74
N SER A 14 0.73 -14.65 9.92
CA SER A 14 1.24 -16.00 10.12
C SER A 14 2.15 -16.16 11.35
N GLN A 15 2.71 -15.06 11.88
CA GLN A 15 3.47 -15.06 13.13
C GLN A 15 2.58 -15.21 14.37
N TYR A 16 1.31 -14.78 14.28
CA TYR A 16 0.38 -14.74 15.40
C TYR A 16 -0.78 -15.71 15.27
N TYR A 17 -0.95 -16.33 14.10
CA TYR A 17 -2.10 -17.17 13.80
C TYR A 17 -1.69 -18.42 13.03
N GLU A 18 -1.96 -19.57 13.61
CA GLU A 18 -1.93 -20.84 12.87
C GLU A 18 -3.30 -21.08 12.26
N PHE A 19 -3.37 -21.11 10.94
CA PHE A 19 -4.61 -21.48 10.26
C PHE A 19 -4.89 -22.97 10.46
N PRO A 20 -6.17 -23.37 10.63
CA PRO A 20 -6.52 -24.77 10.67
C PRO A 20 -5.98 -25.54 9.47
N GLU A 21 -5.62 -26.80 9.66
CA GLU A 21 -4.97 -27.62 8.62
C GLU A 21 -5.82 -27.78 7.34
N ASP A 22 -7.14 -27.62 7.43
CA ASP A 22 -8.09 -27.73 6.33
C ASP A 22 -8.42 -26.39 5.65
N VAL A 23 -7.79 -25.29 6.08
CA VAL A 23 -7.99 -23.94 5.54
C VAL A 23 -6.80 -23.53 4.67
N GLU A 24 -7.09 -23.01 3.49
CA GLU A 24 -6.13 -22.31 2.63
C GLU A 24 -6.48 -20.84 2.54
N VAL A 25 -5.51 -19.97 2.79
CA VAL A 25 -5.64 -18.53 2.59
C VAL A 25 -4.60 -18.07 1.59
N SER A 26 -5.01 -17.44 0.52
CA SER A 26 -4.09 -16.86 -0.45
C SER A 26 -4.64 -15.56 -1.02
N HIS A 27 -3.75 -14.69 -1.47
CA HIS A 27 -4.10 -13.49 -2.24
C HIS A 27 -4.18 -13.76 -3.75
N LEU A 28 -3.83 -14.98 -4.19
CA LEU A 28 -3.87 -15.40 -5.59
C LEU A 28 -4.96 -16.46 -5.82
N PRO A 29 -6.01 -16.16 -6.59
CA PRO A 29 -7.07 -17.12 -6.90
C PRO A 29 -6.56 -18.43 -7.51
N GLU A 30 -5.51 -18.37 -8.32
CA GLU A 30 -4.95 -19.56 -8.99
C GLU A 30 -4.26 -20.52 -8.02
N GLU A 31 -3.77 -20.06 -6.88
CA GLU A 31 -3.25 -20.92 -5.82
C GLU A 31 -4.38 -21.66 -5.11
N LEU A 32 -5.45 -20.95 -4.77
CA LEU A 32 -6.64 -21.53 -4.16
C LEU A 32 -7.31 -22.59 -5.06
N LYS A 33 -7.30 -22.34 -6.37
CA LYS A 33 -7.83 -23.31 -7.34
C LYS A 33 -7.05 -24.63 -7.35
N LYS A 34 -5.74 -24.58 -7.10
CA LYS A 34 -4.86 -25.77 -7.05
C LYS A 34 -4.85 -26.44 -5.68
N SER A 35 -5.32 -25.76 -4.63
CA SER A 35 -5.32 -26.28 -3.27
C SER A 35 -6.32 -27.43 -3.09
N ASN A 36 -5.91 -28.43 -2.31
CA ASN A 36 -6.76 -29.58 -1.90
C ASN A 36 -7.43 -29.35 -0.53
N LYS A 37 -7.29 -28.16 0.05
CA LYS A 37 -7.90 -27.83 1.34
C LYS A 37 -9.42 -27.72 1.22
N THR A 38 -10.12 -28.04 2.31
CA THR A 38 -11.59 -28.03 2.37
C THR A 38 -12.15 -26.61 2.28
N TYR A 39 -11.53 -25.67 3.00
CA TYR A 39 -11.93 -24.27 3.02
C TYR A 39 -10.91 -23.39 2.34
N LYS A 40 -11.38 -22.52 1.46
CA LYS A 40 -10.55 -21.62 0.65
C LYS A 40 -10.97 -20.18 0.83
N ILE A 41 -10.05 -19.36 1.32
CA ILE A 41 -10.28 -17.94 1.59
C ILE A 41 -9.38 -17.12 0.67
N LEU A 42 -9.99 -16.31 -0.19
CA LEU A 42 -9.28 -15.32 -0.98
C LEU A 42 -9.11 -14.04 -0.17
N TRP A 43 -7.87 -13.66 0.13
CA TRP A 43 -7.56 -12.36 0.71
C TRP A 43 -7.29 -11.36 -0.42
N ALA A 44 -8.34 -10.68 -0.86
CA ALA A 44 -8.36 -9.86 -2.06
C ALA A 44 -7.78 -8.46 -1.78
N HIS A 45 -6.46 -8.32 -1.91
CA HIS A 45 -5.75 -7.03 -1.79
C HIS A 45 -5.71 -6.23 -3.10
N HIS A 46 -5.88 -6.89 -4.23
CA HIS A 46 -5.81 -6.27 -5.54
C HIS A 46 -7.10 -5.47 -5.85
N ALA A 47 -6.96 -4.42 -6.64
CA ALA A 47 -8.12 -3.75 -7.20
C ALA A 47 -8.88 -4.68 -8.17
N TYR A 48 -10.16 -4.45 -8.31
CA TYR A 48 -11.09 -5.32 -9.06
C TYR A 48 -10.73 -5.50 -10.54
N ASP A 49 -10.03 -4.54 -11.14
CA ASP A 49 -9.63 -4.50 -12.56
C ASP A 49 -8.27 -5.17 -12.82
N GLN A 50 -7.61 -5.65 -11.78
CA GLN A 50 -6.29 -6.27 -11.92
C GLN A 50 -6.35 -7.64 -12.61
N PRO A 51 -5.29 -8.02 -13.35
CA PRO A 51 -5.23 -9.29 -14.07
C PRO A 51 -5.52 -10.53 -13.22
N VAL A 52 -5.27 -10.45 -11.91
CA VAL A 52 -5.54 -11.53 -10.96
C VAL A 52 -7.02 -11.92 -10.91
N PHE A 53 -7.93 -11.00 -11.24
CA PHE A 53 -9.36 -11.23 -11.31
C PHE A 53 -9.87 -11.57 -12.74
N LEU A 54 -9.00 -11.58 -13.74
CA LEU A 54 -9.38 -12.05 -15.08
C LEU A 54 -9.78 -13.53 -15.00
N ASN A 55 -11.03 -13.83 -15.39
CA ASN A 55 -11.61 -15.17 -15.32
C ASN A 55 -11.72 -15.73 -13.88
N PHE A 56 -11.72 -14.88 -12.86
CA PHE A 56 -11.96 -15.33 -11.50
C PHE A 56 -13.39 -15.87 -11.35
N ASN A 57 -13.50 -17.15 -10.98
CA ASN A 57 -14.77 -17.73 -10.58
C ASN A 57 -14.86 -17.76 -9.05
N HIS A 58 -15.71 -16.93 -8.47
CA HIS A 58 -15.89 -16.82 -7.04
C HIS A 58 -16.44 -18.10 -6.39
N GLU A 59 -17.01 -19.04 -7.17
CA GLU A 59 -17.49 -20.34 -6.67
C GLU A 59 -16.34 -21.26 -6.25
N THR A 60 -15.11 -20.99 -6.70
CA THR A 60 -13.92 -21.78 -6.35
C THR A 60 -13.34 -21.46 -4.96
N VAL A 61 -13.92 -20.49 -4.25
CA VAL A 61 -13.52 -20.10 -2.89
C VAL A 61 -14.75 -20.04 -2.00
N ASP A 62 -14.60 -20.28 -0.70
CA ASP A 62 -15.70 -20.24 0.26
C ASP A 62 -15.98 -18.82 0.72
N HIS A 63 -14.92 -18.05 1.04
CA HIS A 63 -15.00 -16.67 1.49
C HIS A 63 -13.98 -15.79 0.79
N ILE A 64 -14.30 -14.50 0.75
CA ILE A 64 -13.41 -13.46 0.27
C ILE A 64 -13.26 -12.41 1.38
N VAL A 65 -12.04 -12.03 1.68
CA VAL A 65 -11.72 -10.95 2.60
C VAL A 65 -11.16 -9.78 1.80
N THR A 66 -11.70 -8.58 2.03
CA THR A 66 -11.22 -7.34 1.40
C THR A 66 -10.78 -6.33 2.45
N PRO A 67 -9.80 -5.46 2.16
CA PRO A 67 -9.28 -4.52 3.14
C PRO A 67 -10.17 -3.28 3.35
N SER A 68 -11.21 -3.08 2.53
CA SER A 68 -12.11 -1.92 2.66
C SER A 68 -13.51 -2.19 2.12
N HIS A 69 -14.47 -1.38 2.57
CA HIS A 69 -15.83 -1.38 2.03
C HIS A 69 -15.86 -1.02 0.55
N TRP A 70 -15.02 -0.07 0.12
CA TRP A 70 -14.89 0.28 -1.29
C TRP A 70 -14.49 -0.93 -2.13
N ALA A 71 -13.45 -1.67 -1.74
CA ALA A 71 -13.01 -2.88 -2.43
C ALA A 71 -14.11 -3.94 -2.51
N LYS A 72 -14.87 -4.14 -1.41
CA LYS A 72 -16.05 -5.01 -1.38
C LYS A 72 -17.07 -4.61 -2.43
N GLU A 73 -17.45 -3.33 -2.47
CA GLU A 73 -18.42 -2.81 -3.42
C GLU A 73 -17.98 -2.97 -4.87
N GLN A 74 -16.69 -2.78 -5.16
CA GLN A 74 -16.14 -3.00 -6.50
C GLN A 74 -16.24 -4.48 -6.92
N LEU A 75 -15.89 -5.42 -6.03
CA LEU A 75 -16.01 -6.85 -6.31
C LEU A 75 -17.47 -7.27 -6.56
N ILE A 76 -18.41 -6.76 -5.78
CA ILE A 76 -19.85 -7.00 -6.01
C ILE A 76 -20.27 -6.45 -7.38
N LYS A 77 -19.89 -5.22 -7.68
CA LYS A 77 -20.32 -4.50 -8.90
C LYS A 77 -19.76 -5.12 -10.17
N PHE A 78 -18.48 -5.45 -10.20
CA PHE A 78 -17.79 -5.84 -11.44
C PHE A 78 -17.64 -7.36 -11.60
N HIS A 79 -17.60 -8.11 -10.50
CA HIS A 79 -17.47 -9.58 -10.53
C HIS A 79 -18.73 -10.31 -10.06
N HIS A 80 -19.81 -9.56 -9.75
CA HIS A 80 -21.10 -10.10 -9.35
C HIS A 80 -21.04 -11.07 -8.16
N ILE A 81 -20.06 -10.88 -7.28
CA ILE A 81 -19.87 -11.74 -6.12
C ILE A 81 -20.96 -11.46 -5.09
N PRO A 82 -21.63 -12.50 -4.52
CA PRO A 82 -22.61 -12.30 -3.47
C PRO A 82 -22.02 -11.57 -2.26
N LYS A 83 -22.76 -10.57 -1.74
CA LYS A 83 -22.29 -9.69 -0.67
C LYS A 83 -21.99 -10.41 0.65
N ASP A 84 -22.69 -11.50 0.90
CA ASP A 84 -22.54 -12.35 2.08
C ASP A 84 -21.29 -13.24 2.03
N LYS A 85 -20.73 -13.43 0.84
CA LYS A 85 -19.46 -14.13 0.62
C LYS A 85 -18.24 -13.25 0.93
N ILE A 86 -18.40 -11.91 1.05
CA ILE A 86 -17.31 -10.97 1.23
C ILE A 86 -17.35 -10.35 2.63
N ALA A 87 -16.33 -10.62 3.43
CA ALA A 87 -16.03 -9.92 4.67
C ALA A 87 -15.07 -8.74 4.43
N VAL A 88 -15.21 -7.69 5.25
CA VAL A 88 -14.25 -6.57 5.25
C VAL A 88 -13.41 -6.67 6.51
N ILE A 89 -12.10 -6.83 6.33
CA ILE A 89 -11.10 -6.82 7.40
C ILE A 89 -9.99 -5.89 6.94
N SER A 90 -9.91 -4.71 7.54
CA SER A 90 -8.90 -3.71 7.19
C SER A 90 -7.49 -4.21 7.52
N ASN A 91 -6.52 -3.80 6.71
CA ASN A 91 -5.13 -4.09 6.99
C ASN A 91 -4.71 -3.47 8.33
N GLY A 92 -3.90 -4.18 9.08
CA GLY A 92 -3.23 -3.66 10.28
C GLY A 92 -2.05 -2.77 9.91
N VAL A 93 -1.60 -2.01 10.90
CA VAL A 93 -0.36 -1.23 10.85
C VAL A 93 0.59 -1.77 11.92
N ASN A 94 1.83 -2.02 11.54
CA ASN A 94 2.87 -2.53 12.44
C ASN A 94 2.97 -1.66 13.71
N ASP A 95 3.20 -2.30 14.86
CA ASP A 95 3.26 -1.62 16.16
C ASP A 95 4.51 -0.76 16.35
N ILE A 96 5.51 -0.88 15.47
CA ILE A 96 6.65 0.04 15.45
C ILE A 96 6.23 1.47 15.10
N PHE A 97 5.16 1.68 14.31
CA PHE A 97 4.61 3.00 14.03
C PHE A 97 3.85 3.50 15.24
N THR A 98 4.38 4.48 15.92
CA THR A 98 3.82 5.04 17.16
C THR A 98 3.71 6.56 17.05
N TYR A 99 2.71 7.10 17.74
CA TYR A 99 2.50 8.55 17.83
C TYR A 99 3.74 9.28 18.37
N PHE A 100 4.06 10.42 17.74
CA PHE A 100 5.11 11.31 18.18
C PHE A 100 4.64 12.77 18.10
N GLU A 101 4.76 13.50 19.21
CA GLU A 101 4.17 14.84 19.35
C GLU A 101 5.00 15.94 18.66
N ASN A 102 6.34 15.84 18.74
CA ASN A 102 7.23 16.93 18.31
C ASN A 102 7.56 16.83 16.81
N LYS A 103 6.62 17.23 15.99
CA LYS A 103 6.77 17.19 14.53
C LYS A 103 7.41 18.46 13.98
N THR A 104 8.17 18.29 12.91
CA THR A 104 8.75 19.40 12.14
C THR A 104 7.85 19.77 10.97
N LYS A 105 8.10 20.92 10.33
CA LYS A 105 7.39 21.33 9.11
C LYS A 105 7.88 20.54 7.90
N THR A 106 7.84 19.24 8.02
CA THR A 106 8.25 18.27 7.01
C THR A 106 7.02 17.63 6.38
N PHE A 107 7.02 17.57 5.06
CA PHE A 107 6.06 16.86 4.23
C PHE A 107 6.70 15.54 3.80
N ILE A 108 6.02 14.42 4.04
CA ILE A 108 6.50 13.11 3.62
C ILE A 108 5.58 12.49 2.57
N HIS A 109 6.19 11.84 1.57
CA HIS A 109 5.52 11.01 0.58
C HIS A 109 6.18 9.63 0.56
N THR A 110 5.37 8.59 0.67
CA THR A 110 5.83 7.20 0.64
C THR A 110 4.88 6.38 -0.21
N SER A 111 5.25 6.14 -1.44
CA SER A 111 4.47 5.30 -2.35
C SER A 111 5.30 4.92 -3.58
N ILE A 112 4.81 3.95 -4.33
CA ILE A 112 5.38 3.62 -5.64
C ILE A 112 5.06 4.72 -6.66
N PRO A 113 5.94 4.92 -7.66
CA PRO A 113 5.85 6.08 -8.55
C PRO A 113 4.54 6.22 -9.31
N TYR A 114 3.94 5.13 -9.83
CA TYR A 114 2.73 5.21 -10.63
C TYR A 114 1.47 5.63 -9.84
N LYS A 115 1.58 5.79 -8.52
CA LYS A 115 0.50 6.28 -7.67
C LYS A 115 0.50 7.82 -7.51
N GLY A 116 1.00 8.54 -8.50
CA GLY A 116 0.91 9.99 -8.56
C GLY A 116 2.20 10.73 -8.23
N LEU A 117 3.38 10.08 -8.27
CA LEU A 117 4.65 10.76 -8.03
C LEU A 117 4.90 11.91 -9.03
N GLU A 118 4.38 11.81 -10.25
CA GLU A 118 4.47 12.85 -11.27
C GLU A 118 3.81 14.19 -10.89
N LEU A 119 2.91 14.18 -9.92
CA LEU A 119 2.27 15.40 -9.40
C LEU A 119 3.13 16.09 -8.32
N MET A 120 4.09 15.39 -7.73
CA MET A 120 4.89 15.89 -6.61
C MET A 120 5.74 17.12 -6.96
N PRO A 121 6.40 17.24 -8.13
CA PRO A 121 7.17 18.45 -8.45
C PRO A 121 6.35 19.73 -8.38
N ASP A 122 5.15 19.72 -8.93
CA ASP A 122 4.27 20.89 -8.90
C ASP A 122 3.71 21.19 -7.50
N ILE A 123 3.36 20.16 -6.75
CA ILE A 123 2.92 20.29 -5.35
C ILE A 123 4.03 20.92 -4.51
N ILE A 124 5.25 20.42 -4.63
CA ILE A 124 6.43 20.94 -3.89
C ILE A 124 6.68 22.39 -4.23
N ARG A 125 6.72 22.78 -5.52
CA ARG A 125 6.94 24.17 -5.94
C ARG A 125 5.88 25.11 -5.36
N ARG A 126 4.60 24.70 -5.37
CA ARG A 126 3.48 25.49 -4.83
C ARG A 126 3.58 25.65 -3.31
N ILE A 127 3.93 24.61 -2.58
CA ILE A 127 4.10 24.67 -1.12
C ILE A 127 5.32 25.52 -0.81
N HIS A 128 6.46 25.30 -1.46
CA HIS A 128 7.70 26.02 -1.22
C HIS A 128 7.55 27.53 -1.48
N THR A 129 6.78 27.92 -2.50
CA THR A 129 6.51 29.35 -2.78
C THR A 129 5.84 30.07 -1.59
N LYS A 130 4.96 29.38 -0.87
CA LYS A 130 4.24 29.92 0.29
C LYS A 130 4.97 29.69 1.62
N HIS A 131 5.74 28.61 1.68
CA HIS A 131 6.43 28.12 2.85
C HIS A 131 7.87 27.71 2.49
N PRO A 132 8.79 28.69 2.32
CA PRO A 132 10.17 28.41 1.90
C PRO A 132 10.99 27.56 2.89
N ASP A 133 10.54 27.49 4.14
CA ASP A 133 11.11 26.67 5.21
C ASP A 133 10.60 25.24 5.26
N ALA A 134 9.58 24.89 4.45
CA ALA A 134 9.07 23.54 4.37
C ALA A 134 10.12 22.57 3.83
N LYS A 135 10.20 21.38 4.43
CA LYS A 135 11.05 20.26 3.99
C LYS A 135 10.19 19.19 3.36
N PHE A 136 10.77 18.44 2.44
CA PHE A 136 10.08 17.36 1.72
C PHE A 136 10.93 16.12 1.75
N LYS A 137 10.39 15.02 2.29
CA LYS A 137 11.00 13.69 2.27
C LYS A 137 10.19 12.79 1.35
N ILE A 138 10.84 12.23 0.35
CA ILE A 138 10.18 11.40 -0.68
C ILE A 138 10.84 10.05 -0.74
N PHE A 139 10.07 9.01 -0.41
CA PHE A 139 10.48 7.61 -0.49
C PHE A 139 9.66 6.93 -1.58
N SER A 140 10.28 6.73 -2.73
CA SER A 140 9.59 6.18 -3.89
C SER A 140 10.54 5.44 -4.82
N SER A 141 10.18 4.25 -5.26
CA SER A 141 10.99 3.46 -6.18
C SER A 141 10.17 2.31 -6.77
N MET A 142 10.51 1.91 -7.99
CA MET A 142 10.02 0.66 -8.60
C MET A 142 10.81 -0.57 -8.14
N SER A 143 11.88 -0.43 -7.37
CA SER A 143 12.79 -1.52 -6.98
C SER A 143 12.13 -2.68 -6.23
N LEU A 144 10.98 -2.45 -5.58
CA LEU A 144 10.20 -3.50 -4.92
C LEU A 144 9.57 -4.50 -5.89
N TYR A 145 9.40 -4.13 -7.16
CA TYR A 145 8.77 -4.95 -8.20
C TYR A 145 9.77 -5.59 -9.16
N GLY A 146 11.05 -5.60 -8.78
CA GLY A 146 12.15 -6.20 -9.54
C GLY A 146 12.84 -5.25 -10.52
N PRO A 147 13.81 -5.74 -11.31
CA PRO A 147 14.61 -4.95 -12.25
C PRO A 147 13.84 -4.66 -13.54
N LEU A 148 12.64 -4.12 -13.44
CA LEU A 148 11.88 -3.60 -14.58
C LEU A 148 12.57 -2.34 -15.10
N ASN A 149 12.41 -2.05 -16.39
CA ASN A 149 12.79 -0.76 -16.96
C ASN A 149 12.08 0.34 -16.19
N ASP A 150 12.77 0.97 -15.25
CA ASP A 150 12.20 2.03 -14.42
C ASP A 150 12.08 3.30 -15.28
N THR A 151 10.86 3.58 -15.70
CA THR A 151 10.53 4.74 -16.55
C THR A 151 10.50 6.05 -15.77
N TYR A 152 10.69 6.04 -14.45
CA TYR A 152 10.59 7.21 -13.58
C TYR A 152 11.95 7.83 -13.24
N ILE A 153 13.07 7.36 -13.81
CA ILE A 153 14.41 7.84 -13.49
C ILE A 153 14.53 9.36 -13.65
N GLU A 154 14.01 9.91 -14.76
CA GLU A 154 14.05 11.36 -15.01
C GLU A 154 13.28 12.14 -13.96
N LEU A 155 12.14 11.63 -13.51
CA LEU A 155 11.34 12.23 -12.46
C LEU A 155 12.07 12.20 -11.11
N TYR A 156 12.77 11.13 -10.78
CA TYR A 156 13.61 11.06 -9.57
C TYR A 156 14.70 12.12 -9.58
N GLU A 157 15.36 12.31 -10.72
CA GLU A 157 16.40 13.33 -10.87
C GLU A 157 15.82 14.76 -10.85
N GLU A 158 14.61 14.97 -11.32
CA GLU A 158 13.87 16.23 -11.17
C GLU A 158 13.59 16.52 -9.69
N LEU A 159 13.04 15.55 -8.95
CA LEU A 159 12.71 15.70 -7.54
C LEU A 159 13.94 16.04 -6.69
N LYS A 160 15.08 15.40 -6.93
CA LYS A 160 16.35 15.66 -6.23
C LYS A 160 16.86 17.09 -6.41
N LYS A 161 16.47 17.77 -7.50
CA LYS A 161 16.89 19.15 -7.80
C LYS A 161 15.99 20.21 -7.19
N LEU A 162 14.83 19.81 -6.64
CA LEU A 162 13.90 20.75 -6.03
C LEU A 162 14.39 21.24 -4.67
N PRO A 163 14.05 22.48 -4.27
CA PRO A 163 14.51 23.04 -3.01
C PRO A 163 13.93 22.25 -1.82
N ASN A 164 14.78 22.01 -0.81
CA ASN A 164 14.45 21.34 0.44
C ASN A 164 13.87 19.92 0.27
N VAL A 165 14.17 19.26 -0.83
CA VAL A 165 13.78 17.88 -1.10
C VAL A 165 14.90 16.91 -0.75
N GLU A 166 14.57 15.95 0.09
CA GLU A 166 15.34 14.74 0.35
C GLU A 166 14.62 13.58 -0.35
N TYR A 167 15.22 13.05 -1.41
CA TYR A 167 14.68 11.92 -2.16
C TYR A 167 15.48 10.66 -1.85
N SER A 168 14.75 9.58 -1.51
CA SER A 168 15.30 8.25 -1.33
C SER A 168 14.51 7.21 -2.12
N ALA A 169 15.18 6.11 -2.47
CA ALA A 169 14.48 4.91 -2.90
C ALA A 169 13.68 4.30 -1.73
N ALA A 170 13.05 3.14 -1.95
CA ALA A 170 12.39 2.42 -0.87
C ALA A 170 13.40 2.04 0.23
N VAL A 171 13.02 2.29 1.48
CA VAL A 171 13.74 1.94 2.70
C VAL A 171 12.97 0.89 3.51
N ASP A 172 13.60 0.31 4.53
CA ASP A 172 12.92 -0.62 5.42
C ASP A 172 11.97 0.12 6.38
N GLN A 173 10.98 -0.58 6.95
CA GLN A 173 9.96 0.03 7.80
C GLN A 173 10.56 0.64 9.06
N GLU A 174 11.59 0.04 9.63
CA GLU A 174 12.30 0.53 10.81
C GLU A 174 12.92 1.92 10.58
N GLU A 175 13.50 2.15 9.40
CA GLU A 175 14.03 3.45 9.00
C GLU A 175 12.89 4.44 8.72
N LEU A 176 11.80 3.97 8.10
CA LEU A 176 10.67 4.81 7.70
C LEU A 176 9.90 5.38 8.90
N VAL A 177 9.86 4.67 10.03
CA VAL A 177 9.19 5.12 11.27
C VAL A 177 9.69 6.48 11.72
N GLU A 178 11.01 6.68 11.78
CA GLU A 178 11.61 7.95 12.23
C GLU A 178 11.20 9.11 11.32
N HIS A 179 11.11 8.86 10.03
CA HIS A 179 10.67 9.87 9.06
C HIS A 179 9.20 10.23 9.18
N TYR A 180 8.33 9.26 9.44
CA TYR A 180 6.91 9.53 9.73
C TYR A 180 6.73 10.27 11.06
N GLN A 181 7.51 9.92 12.09
CA GLN A 181 7.46 10.59 13.38
C GLN A 181 7.90 12.05 13.30
N ASP A 182 8.90 12.37 12.46
CA ASP A 182 9.36 13.75 12.24
C ASP A 182 8.36 14.59 11.41
N ALA A 183 7.66 13.97 10.46
CA ALA A 183 6.83 14.69 9.49
C ALA A 183 5.48 15.14 10.08
N ALA A 184 5.12 16.42 9.90
CA ALA A 184 3.80 16.93 10.26
C ALA A 184 2.73 16.72 9.18
N PHE A 185 3.13 16.41 7.93
CA PHE A 185 2.21 16.30 6.80
C PHE A 185 2.55 15.10 5.94
N PHE A 186 1.54 14.27 5.64
CA PHE A 186 1.64 13.22 4.66
C PHE A 186 1.02 13.68 3.34
N ILE A 187 1.77 13.58 2.23
CA ILE A 187 1.26 13.92 0.89
C ILE A 187 1.01 12.65 0.11
N HIS A 188 -0.22 12.46 -0.32
CA HIS A 188 -0.62 11.31 -1.11
C HIS A 188 -1.47 11.74 -2.32
N PRO A 189 -0.85 12.24 -3.40
CA PRO A 189 -1.54 12.70 -4.60
C PRO A 189 -1.96 11.53 -5.49
N ASN A 190 -2.59 10.51 -4.89
CA ASN A 190 -2.89 9.26 -5.56
C ASN A 190 -3.89 9.44 -6.71
N ILE A 191 -3.51 8.96 -7.89
CA ILE A 191 -4.36 8.87 -9.09
C ILE A 191 -4.78 7.43 -9.40
N TRP A 192 -4.42 6.50 -8.54
CA TRP A 192 -4.69 5.06 -8.68
C TRP A 192 -5.83 4.64 -7.77
N GLU A 193 -6.72 3.76 -8.25
CA GLU A 193 -7.75 3.14 -7.41
C GLU A 193 -7.11 2.18 -6.40
N GLU A 194 -7.12 2.56 -5.13
CA GLU A 194 -6.42 1.86 -4.07
C GLU A 194 -7.40 1.17 -3.12
N THR A 195 -7.20 -0.12 -2.92
CA THR A 195 -8.06 -0.93 -2.03
C THR A 195 -7.87 -0.55 -0.56
N PHE A 196 -6.63 -0.21 -0.17
CA PHE A 196 -6.27 0.27 1.17
C PHE A 196 -4.87 0.90 1.13
N CYS A 197 -4.75 2.12 1.60
CA CYS A 197 -3.47 2.81 1.67
C CYS A 197 -2.75 2.54 3.00
N VAL A 198 -1.88 1.52 3.03
CA VAL A 198 -1.11 1.18 4.24
C VAL A 198 -0.22 2.34 4.67
N SER A 199 0.48 3.00 3.75
CA SER A 199 1.35 4.13 4.08
C SER A 199 0.62 5.33 4.69
N MET A 200 -0.64 5.57 4.28
CA MET A 200 -1.48 6.58 4.94
C MET A 200 -1.84 6.16 6.37
N ALA A 201 -2.18 4.89 6.58
CA ALA A 201 -2.50 4.37 7.90
C ALA A 201 -1.29 4.40 8.84
N GLU A 202 -0.09 4.10 8.33
CA GLU A 202 1.20 4.24 9.04
C GLU A 202 1.44 5.71 9.46
N ALA A 203 1.28 6.64 8.52
CA ALA A 203 1.41 8.07 8.80
C ALA A 203 0.41 8.54 9.87
N MET A 204 -0.87 8.15 9.76
CA MET A 204 -1.91 8.47 10.75
C MET A 204 -1.60 7.89 12.13
N LYS A 205 -0.99 6.71 12.22
CA LYS A 205 -0.60 6.10 13.51
C LYS A 205 0.56 6.85 14.16
N CYS A 206 1.39 7.51 13.37
CA CYS A 206 2.47 8.38 13.87
C CYS A 206 1.99 9.79 14.26
N GLY A 207 0.78 10.22 13.90
CA GLY A 207 0.15 11.49 14.24
C GLY A 207 0.11 12.50 13.12
#